data_8f0a3f409c19d9baaed65ddeb7326619
#
_entry.id   8f0a3f409c19d9baaed65ddeb7326619
#
_cell.length_a   1.000
_cell.length_b   1.000
_cell.length_c   1.000
_cell.angle_alpha   90.00
_cell.angle_beta   90.00
_cell.angle_gamma   90.00
#
_symmetry.space_group_name_H-M   'P 1'
#
loop_
_entity.id
_entity.type
_entity.pdbx_description
1 polymer ?
#
loop_
_entity_poly.entity_id
_entity_poly.type
_entity_poly.pdbx_seq_one_letter_code
_entity_poly.pdbx_strand_id
1 'polypeptide(L)'
;LIDGFPIDVAVRTRAPRSKVFKGEAGYGYCASKNKHFYGFQGHLLVEARGIPVGFTLTAANIDERDAAYDMMDIIAGLLLGDKGYIRPEFKEDCRGLGIDLQTPLRKNMKDDRPKSFVKVIMRVRRRIETVIGQLAEQFEIERCRCRDRWHMTSRIARKLLAHNMGSYLNISAGKAPIQFESLIAAA
;
A
#
# COMPACT_ATOMS: atom_id res chain seq x y z
N LEU A 1 -5.57 1.65 7.28
CA LEU A 1 -5.28 0.45 6.49
C LEU A 1 -3.89 0.57 5.91
N ILE A 2 -3.10 -0.50 5.95
CA ILE A 2 -1.74 -0.52 5.38
C ILE A 2 -1.58 -1.73 4.45
N ASP A 3 -0.96 -1.52 3.29
CA ASP A 3 -0.63 -2.59 2.33
C ASP A 3 0.49 -2.14 1.39
N GLY A 4 1.15 -3.11 0.73
CA GLY A 4 2.24 -2.88 -0.20
C GLY A 4 1.87 -3.18 -1.65
N PHE A 5 2.55 -2.52 -2.59
CA PHE A 5 2.43 -2.80 -4.02
C PHE A 5 3.79 -2.68 -4.74
N PRO A 6 4.04 -3.48 -5.79
CA PRO A 6 5.30 -3.46 -6.50
C PRO A 6 5.44 -2.25 -7.41
N ILE A 7 6.65 -1.72 -7.53
CA ILE A 7 7.03 -0.71 -8.52
C ILE A 7 8.22 -1.26 -9.30
N ASP A 8 7.92 -1.80 -10.47
CA ASP A 8 8.91 -2.48 -11.31
C ASP A 8 9.86 -1.47 -11.98
N VAL A 9 11.16 -1.65 -11.81
CA VAL A 9 12.20 -0.99 -12.60
C VAL A 9 12.60 -1.88 -13.78
N ALA A 10 12.78 -3.16 -13.54
CA ALA A 10 13.13 -4.13 -14.56
C ALA A 10 12.61 -5.54 -14.23
N VAL A 11 12.39 -6.37 -15.25
CA VAL A 11 12.18 -7.80 -15.06
C VAL A 11 13.46 -8.44 -14.50
N ARG A 12 13.32 -9.47 -13.66
CA ARG A 12 14.43 -10.11 -12.96
C ARG A 12 15.60 -10.49 -13.87
N THR A 13 15.31 -11.02 -15.06
CA THR A 13 16.33 -11.46 -16.03
C THR A 13 17.17 -10.32 -16.62
N ARG A 14 16.63 -9.10 -16.64
CA ARG A 14 17.33 -7.89 -17.13
C ARG A 14 18.01 -7.10 -16.03
N ALA A 15 17.64 -7.34 -14.76
CA ALA A 15 18.14 -6.60 -13.60
C ALA A 15 19.68 -6.54 -13.49
N PRO A 16 20.46 -7.64 -13.72
CA PRO A 16 21.92 -7.59 -13.62
C PRO A 16 22.57 -6.61 -14.60
N ARG A 17 21.89 -6.33 -15.72
CA ARG A 17 22.37 -5.39 -16.77
C ARG A 17 21.83 -3.97 -16.57
N SER A 18 20.89 -3.76 -15.64
CA SER A 18 20.31 -2.45 -15.38
C SER A 18 21.32 -1.56 -14.67
N LYS A 19 21.59 -0.39 -15.26
CA LYS A 19 22.36 0.68 -14.58
C LYS A 19 21.46 1.60 -13.76
N VAL A 20 20.14 1.52 -13.99
CA VAL A 20 19.15 2.37 -13.34
C VAL A 20 18.86 1.82 -11.94
N PHE A 21 18.93 2.67 -10.92
CA PHE A 21 18.75 2.34 -9.49
C PHE A 21 19.70 1.25 -8.97
N LYS A 22 20.91 1.15 -9.56
CA LYS A 22 21.92 0.20 -9.07
C LYS A 22 22.33 0.54 -7.64
N GLY A 23 22.14 -0.42 -6.72
CA GLY A 23 22.43 -0.23 -5.29
C GLY A 23 21.27 0.39 -4.48
N GLU A 24 20.21 0.87 -5.14
CA GLU A 24 19.03 1.43 -4.48
C GLU A 24 17.80 0.52 -4.55
N ALA A 25 17.60 -0.14 -5.69
CA ALA A 25 16.50 -1.09 -5.90
C ALA A 25 16.89 -2.50 -5.45
N GLY A 26 15.88 -3.30 -5.10
CA GLY A 26 16.01 -4.68 -4.65
C GLY A 26 15.27 -5.68 -5.53
N TYR A 27 15.52 -6.97 -5.30
CA TYR A 27 14.74 -8.04 -5.89
C TYR A 27 13.52 -8.35 -5.03
N GLY A 28 12.34 -8.35 -5.62
CA GLY A 28 11.08 -8.65 -4.98
C GLY A 28 10.29 -9.74 -5.69
N TYR A 29 9.24 -10.21 -4.99
CA TYR A 29 8.25 -11.13 -5.53
C TYR A 29 6.85 -10.63 -5.22
N CYS A 30 6.05 -10.46 -6.25
CA CYS A 30 4.65 -10.09 -6.12
C CYS A 30 3.78 -11.35 -6.22
N ALA A 31 3.23 -11.81 -5.09
CA ALA A 31 2.44 -13.05 -5.03
C ALA A 31 1.15 -12.96 -5.85
N SER A 32 0.45 -11.82 -5.83
CA SER A 32 -0.79 -11.62 -6.57
C SER A 32 -0.63 -11.70 -8.09
N LYS A 33 0.56 -11.35 -8.60
CA LYS A 33 0.92 -11.38 -10.03
C LYS A 33 1.81 -12.56 -10.40
N ASN A 34 2.17 -13.41 -9.42
CA ASN A 34 3.15 -14.51 -9.58
C ASN A 34 4.41 -14.07 -10.33
N LYS A 35 4.98 -12.90 -9.94
CA LYS A 35 6.05 -12.25 -10.70
C LYS A 35 7.23 -11.87 -9.83
N HIS A 36 8.43 -12.29 -10.25
CA HIS A 36 9.69 -11.75 -9.72
C HIS A 36 10.07 -10.48 -10.48
N PHE A 37 10.47 -9.45 -9.75
CA PHE A 37 10.89 -8.17 -10.32
C PHE A 37 12.13 -7.62 -9.62
N TYR A 38 12.74 -6.62 -10.23
CA TYR A 38 13.76 -5.76 -9.64
C TYR A 38 13.20 -4.36 -9.59
N GLY A 39 13.18 -3.75 -8.41
CA GLY A 39 12.58 -2.44 -8.24
C GLY A 39 12.37 -2.06 -6.77
N PHE A 40 11.26 -1.44 -6.53
CA PHE A 40 10.86 -0.93 -5.23
C PHE A 40 9.52 -1.52 -4.79
N GLN A 41 9.27 -1.45 -3.49
CA GLN A 41 7.97 -1.69 -2.87
C GLN A 41 7.42 -0.34 -2.40
N GLY A 42 6.25 0.03 -2.88
CA GLY A 42 5.48 1.13 -2.33
C GLY A 42 4.61 0.64 -1.18
N HIS A 43 4.61 1.35 -0.05
CA HIS A 43 3.77 1.04 1.09
C HIS A 43 2.79 2.18 1.27
N LEU A 44 1.51 1.87 1.27
CA LEU A 44 0.42 2.82 1.30
C LEU A 44 -0.34 2.73 2.60
N LEU A 45 -0.57 3.87 3.22
CA LEU A 45 -1.48 4.03 4.35
C LEU A 45 -2.76 4.71 3.86
N VAL A 46 -3.90 4.09 4.16
CA VAL A 46 -5.21 4.55 3.71
C VAL A 46 -6.15 4.67 4.91
N GLU A 47 -6.87 5.78 5.02
CA GLU A 47 -7.90 5.91 6.05
C GLU A 47 -9.11 4.99 5.79
N ALA A 48 -10.00 4.88 6.76
CA ALA A 48 -11.15 3.96 6.70
C ALA A 48 -12.10 4.22 5.51
N ARG A 49 -12.15 5.43 4.95
CA ARG A 49 -12.99 5.76 3.78
C ARG A 49 -12.32 5.49 2.43
N GLY A 50 -11.03 5.11 2.42
CA GLY A 50 -10.29 4.80 1.21
C GLY A 50 -9.44 5.96 0.67
N ILE A 51 -9.13 6.96 1.51
CA ILE A 51 -8.28 8.10 1.10
C ILE A 51 -6.83 7.81 1.50
N PRO A 52 -5.86 7.81 0.58
CA PRO A 52 -4.43 7.77 0.88
C PRO A 52 -4.00 8.89 1.83
N VAL A 53 -3.35 8.53 2.94
CA VAL A 53 -2.88 9.48 3.98
C VAL A 53 -1.39 9.37 4.26
N GLY A 54 -0.73 8.28 3.85
CA GLY A 54 0.70 8.09 4.01
C GLY A 54 1.27 7.19 2.93
N PHE A 55 2.53 7.40 2.61
CA PHE A 55 3.25 6.61 1.61
C PHE A 55 4.74 6.58 1.93
N THR A 56 5.35 5.40 1.84
CA THR A 56 6.81 5.24 1.83
C THR A 56 7.27 4.33 0.71
N LEU A 57 8.52 4.47 0.29
CA LEU A 57 9.13 3.72 -0.82
C LEU A 57 10.42 3.06 -0.34
N THR A 58 10.46 1.74 -0.40
CA THR A 58 11.63 0.94 -0.02
C THR A 58 12.15 0.11 -1.19
N ALA A 59 13.39 -0.38 -1.12
CA ALA A 59 13.85 -1.41 -2.03
C ALA A 59 12.95 -2.66 -1.89
N ALA A 60 12.69 -3.36 -3.00
CA ALA A 60 11.71 -4.45 -3.01
C ALA A 60 12.07 -5.67 -2.14
N ASN A 61 13.28 -5.74 -1.59
CA ASN A 61 13.74 -6.76 -0.65
C ASN A 61 13.60 -6.35 0.83
N ILE A 62 13.13 -5.15 1.12
CA ILE A 62 12.88 -4.69 2.49
C ILE A 62 11.56 -5.27 2.98
N ASP A 63 11.54 -5.70 4.23
CA ASP A 63 10.34 -6.25 4.87
C ASP A 63 9.26 -5.16 5.03
N GLU A 64 8.00 -5.51 4.73
CA GLU A 64 6.86 -4.58 4.80
C GLU A 64 6.66 -4.00 6.21
N ARG A 65 6.99 -4.78 7.24
CA ARG A 65 6.90 -4.36 8.64
C ARG A 65 7.95 -3.32 8.99
N ASP A 66 9.15 -3.46 8.43
CA ASP A 66 10.22 -2.49 8.65
C ASP A 66 9.89 -1.17 7.94
N ALA A 67 9.32 -1.23 6.75
CA ALA A 67 8.82 -0.05 6.04
C ALA A 67 7.65 0.65 6.75
N ALA A 68 6.83 -0.09 7.51
CA ALA A 68 5.69 0.48 8.24
C ALA A 68 6.13 1.45 9.34
N TYR A 69 7.32 1.27 9.92
CA TYR A 69 7.84 2.20 10.94
C TYR A 69 7.98 3.64 10.43
N ASP A 70 8.25 3.84 9.13
CA ASP A 70 8.36 5.18 8.52
C ASP A 70 7.03 5.97 8.55
N MET A 71 5.91 5.31 8.86
CA MET A 71 4.58 5.92 8.84
C MET A 71 3.85 5.85 10.19
N MET A 72 4.50 5.33 11.24
CA MET A 72 3.82 5.09 12.52
C MET A 72 3.40 6.38 13.23
N ASP A 73 4.10 7.48 13.01
CA ASP A 73 3.81 8.80 13.58
C ASP A 73 2.49 9.42 13.10
N ILE A 74 2.00 8.98 11.95
CA ILE A 74 0.71 9.44 11.38
C ILE A 74 -0.43 8.46 11.63
N ILE A 75 -0.20 7.35 12.35
CA ILE A 75 -1.21 6.34 12.64
C ILE A 75 -1.75 6.55 14.07
N ALA A 76 -3.07 6.54 14.20
CA ALA A 76 -3.75 6.56 15.50
C ALA A 76 -4.86 5.51 15.57
N GLY A 77 -5.01 4.85 16.72
CA GLY A 77 -6.06 3.88 16.97
C GLY A 77 -5.91 2.58 16.23
N LEU A 78 -6.85 2.20 15.36
CA LEU A 78 -6.90 0.90 14.72
C LEU A 78 -6.11 0.87 13.40
N LEU A 79 -5.09 0.02 13.31
CA LEU A 79 -4.36 -0.28 12.07
C LEU A 79 -4.74 -1.67 11.55
N LEU A 80 -5.20 -1.76 10.31
CA LEU A 80 -5.47 -3.03 9.64
C LEU A 80 -4.41 -3.29 8.58
N GLY A 81 -3.67 -4.40 8.74
CA GLY A 81 -2.71 -4.89 7.76
C GLY A 81 -3.10 -6.25 7.20
N ASP A 82 -2.34 -6.74 6.23
CA ASP A 82 -2.47 -8.10 5.75
C ASP A 82 -1.72 -9.11 6.65
N LYS A 83 -1.62 -10.38 6.24
CA LYS A 83 -0.88 -11.42 6.99
C LYS A 83 0.64 -11.19 7.00
N GLY A 84 1.16 -10.38 6.09
CA GLY A 84 2.57 -9.97 6.04
C GLY A 84 2.98 -9.19 7.28
N TYR A 85 2.04 -8.44 7.88
CA TYR A 85 2.30 -7.65 9.10
C TYR A 85 2.26 -8.45 10.40
N ILE A 86 2.07 -9.79 10.37
CA ILE A 86 2.10 -10.64 11.55
C ILE A 86 3.55 -10.79 12.02
N ARG A 87 3.95 -10.05 13.05
CA ARG A 87 5.22 -10.13 13.78
C ARG A 87 4.97 -9.69 15.24
N PRO A 88 5.31 -10.54 16.25
CA PRO A 88 5.06 -10.22 17.67
C PRO A 88 5.67 -8.87 18.08
N GLU A 89 6.93 -8.63 17.72
CA GLU A 89 7.66 -7.39 18.04
C GLU A 89 6.95 -6.16 17.46
N PHE A 90 6.60 -6.20 16.17
CA PHE A 90 5.90 -5.11 15.52
C PHE A 90 4.52 -4.82 16.15
N LYS A 91 3.83 -5.88 16.59
CA LYS A 91 2.54 -5.72 17.30
C LYS A 91 2.73 -5.06 18.67
N GLU A 92 3.81 -5.38 19.37
CA GLU A 92 4.12 -4.79 20.69
C GLU A 92 4.52 -3.32 20.54
N ASP A 93 5.35 -2.99 19.53
CA ASP A 93 5.73 -1.62 19.24
C ASP A 93 4.49 -0.77 18.86
N CYS A 94 3.59 -1.30 18.04
CA CYS A 94 2.30 -0.68 17.76
C CYS A 94 1.53 -0.38 19.05
N ARG A 95 1.44 -1.37 19.96
CA ARG A 95 0.75 -1.21 21.24
C ARG A 95 1.39 -0.12 22.10
N GLY A 96 2.73 -0.07 22.16
CA GLY A 96 3.49 0.96 22.87
C GLY A 96 3.18 2.38 22.39
N LEU A 97 2.80 2.53 21.11
CA LEU A 97 2.36 3.78 20.49
C LEU A 97 0.84 4.01 20.53
N GLY A 98 0.09 3.15 21.24
CA GLY A 98 -1.38 3.25 21.31
C GLY A 98 -2.09 2.82 20.02
N ILE A 99 -1.41 2.05 19.16
CA ILE A 99 -1.96 1.54 17.89
C ILE A 99 -2.42 0.10 18.09
N ASP A 100 -3.69 -0.19 17.82
CA ASP A 100 -4.23 -1.55 17.80
C ASP A 100 -4.05 -2.17 16.41
N LEU A 101 -2.98 -2.97 16.24
CA LEU A 101 -2.72 -3.69 14.99
C LEU A 101 -3.61 -4.93 14.89
N GLN A 102 -4.44 -4.98 13.86
CA GLN A 102 -5.30 -6.11 13.53
C GLN A 102 -4.97 -6.67 12.15
N THR A 103 -4.78 -7.99 12.06
CA THR A 103 -4.47 -8.70 10.82
C THR A 103 -5.35 -9.95 10.68
N PRO A 104 -5.61 -10.43 9.46
CA PRO A 104 -6.14 -11.77 9.26
C PRO A 104 -5.11 -12.79 9.78
N LEU A 105 -5.54 -13.77 10.56
CA LEU A 105 -4.64 -14.80 11.07
C LEU A 105 -4.30 -15.84 9.99
N ARG A 106 -3.14 -16.50 10.12
CA ARG A 106 -2.76 -17.64 9.28
C ARG A 106 -3.60 -18.85 9.64
N LYS A 107 -3.76 -19.81 8.72
CA LYS A 107 -4.60 -21.02 8.93
C LYS A 107 -4.20 -21.85 10.15
N ASN A 108 -2.93 -21.81 10.54
CA ASN A 108 -2.39 -22.52 11.71
C ASN A 108 -2.47 -21.72 13.02
N MET A 109 -3.07 -20.54 13.00
CA MET A 109 -3.24 -19.70 14.20
C MET A 109 -4.70 -19.75 14.66
N LYS A 110 -4.89 -19.91 15.98
CA LYS A 110 -6.23 -19.85 16.59
C LYS A 110 -6.71 -18.41 16.64
N ASP A 111 -7.94 -18.16 16.21
CA ASP A 111 -8.57 -16.85 16.28
C ASP A 111 -9.66 -16.86 17.36
N ASP A 112 -9.34 -16.24 18.49
CA ASP A 112 -10.27 -16.13 19.63
C ASP A 112 -11.17 -14.87 19.53
N ARG A 113 -11.04 -14.08 18.46
CA ARG A 113 -11.85 -12.88 18.22
C ARG A 113 -13.27 -13.25 17.77
N PRO A 114 -14.30 -12.46 18.13
CA PRO A 114 -15.67 -12.69 17.64
C PRO A 114 -15.73 -12.76 16.11
N LYS A 115 -16.41 -13.74 15.54
CA LYS A 115 -16.56 -13.92 14.08
C LYS A 115 -17.13 -12.65 13.40
N SER A 116 -18.04 -11.93 14.07
CA SER A 116 -18.61 -10.68 13.59
C SER A 116 -17.53 -9.60 13.42
N PHE A 117 -16.63 -9.47 14.39
CA PHE A 117 -15.51 -8.52 14.36
C PHE A 117 -14.54 -8.85 13.21
N VAL A 118 -14.13 -10.12 13.09
CA VAL A 118 -13.25 -10.57 11.99
C VAL A 118 -13.88 -10.29 10.63
N LYS A 119 -15.21 -10.51 10.47
CA LYS A 119 -15.94 -10.20 9.23
C LYS A 119 -15.90 -8.71 8.88
N VAL A 120 -16.02 -7.84 9.88
CA VAL A 120 -15.92 -6.38 9.69
C VAL A 120 -14.51 -5.98 9.26
N ILE A 121 -13.47 -6.44 9.98
CA ILE A 121 -12.07 -6.18 9.63
C ILE A 121 -11.79 -6.58 8.18
N MET A 122 -12.18 -7.80 7.78
CA MET A 122 -11.96 -8.30 6.43
C MET A 122 -12.68 -7.49 5.35
N ARG A 123 -13.88 -6.96 5.66
CA ARG A 123 -14.62 -6.07 4.76
C ARG A 123 -13.91 -4.73 4.59
N VAL A 124 -13.48 -4.14 5.70
CA VAL A 124 -12.81 -2.83 5.70
C VAL A 124 -11.46 -2.94 5.00
N ARG A 125 -10.69 -4.02 5.23
CA ARG A 125 -9.39 -4.25 4.58
C ARG A 125 -9.46 -4.26 3.05
N ARG A 126 -10.52 -4.83 2.46
CA ARG A 126 -10.70 -4.83 0.99
C ARG A 126 -10.68 -3.43 0.38
N ARG A 127 -10.90 -2.40 1.17
CA ARG A 127 -10.91 -1.02 0.69
C ARG A 127 -9.53 -0.57 0.24
N ILE A 128 -8.45 -0.99 0.92
CA ILE A 128 -7.09 -0.68 0.46
C ILE A 128 -6.76 -1.43 -0.84
N GLU A 129 -7.23 -2.66 -1.00
CA GLU A 129 -7.10 -3.41 -2.27
C GLU A 129 -7.78 -2.67 -3.42
N THR A 130 -8.97 -2.11 -3.20
CA THR A 130 -9.67 -1.27 -4.18
C THR A 130 -8.85 -0.02 -4.53
N VAL A 131 -8.31 0.68 -3.53
CA VAL A 131 -7.50 1.90 -3.74
C VAL A 131 -6.22 1.58 -4.52
N ILE A 132 -5.50 0.51 -4.14
CA ILE A 132 -4.29 0.08 -4.87
C ILE A 132 -4.65 -0.33 -6.31
N GLY A 133 -5.77 -1.03 -6.51
CA GLY A 133 -6.28 -1.37 -7.85
C GLY A 133 -6.55 -0.12 -8.69
N GLN A 134 -7.25 0.88 -8.15
CA GLN A 134 -7.47 2.16 -8.84
C GLN A 134 -6.16 2.88 -9.17
N LEU A 135 -5.23 2.95 -8.22
CA LEU A 135 -3.92 3.55 -8.43
C LEU A 135 -3.11 2.82 -9.52
N ALA A 136 -3.21 1.49 -9.58
CA ALA A 136 -2.52 0.68 -10.58
C ALA A 136 -3.16 0.82 -11.98
N GLU A 137 -4.48 0.74 -12.08
CA GLU A 137 -5.21 0.69 -13.36
C GLU A 137 -5.45 2.07 -13.96
N GLN A 138 -5.87 3.05 -13.14
CA GLN A 138 -6.25 4.39 -13.64
C GLN A 138 -5.09 5.38 -13.59
N PHE A 139 -4.18 5.24 -12.61
CA PHE A 139 -3.05 6.15 -12.42
C PHE A 139 -1.70 5.53 -12.79
N GLU A 140 -1.66 4.24 -13.17
CA GLU A 140 -0.42 3.51 -13.53
C GLU A 140 0.69 3.65 -12.48
N ILE A 141 0.36 3.59 -11.17
CA ILE A 141 1.31 3.88 -10.08
C ILE A 141 2.51 2.93 -10.08
N GLU A 142 2.31 1.69 -10.52
CA GLU A 142 3.35 0.67 -10.60
C GLU A 142 4.34 0.88 -11.76
N ARG A 143 4.00 1.73 -12.74
CA ARG A 143 4.79 1.99 -13.95
C ARG A 143 5.45 3.36 -13.90
N CYS A 144 6.32 3.55 -12.92
CA CYS A 144 7.09 4.79 -12.79
C CYS A 144 8.40 4.71 -13.58
N ARG A 145 8.39 5.12 -14.86
CA ARG A 145 9.60 5.18 -15.71
C ARG A 145 10.49 6.36 -15.29
N CYS A 146 11.31 6.16 -14.26
CA CYS A 146 12.24 7.16 -13.73
C CYS A 146 13.66 6.61 -13.76
N ARG A 147 14.66 7.49 -13.63
CA ARG A 147 16.08 7.11 -13.59
C ARG A 147 16.71 7.36 -12.21
N ASP A 148 16.03 8.06 -11.34
CA ASP A 148 16.45 8.36 -9.97
C ASP A 148 15.25 8.36 -9.00
N ARG A 149 15.58 8.26 -7.72
CA ARG A 149 14.59 8.11 -6.64
C ARG A 149 13.75 9.38 -6.45
N TRP A 150 14.33 10.56 -6.61
CA TRP A 150 13.61 11.82 -6.45
C TRP A 150 12.47 11.95 -7.48
N HIS A 151 12.78 11.72 -8.76
CA HIS A 151 11.75 11.73 -9.82
C HIS A 151 10.70 10.63 -9.62
N MET A 152 11.10 9.45 -9.15
CA MET A 152 10.15 8.36 -8.85
C MET A 152 9.19 8.76 -7.74
N THR A 153 9.70 9.21 -6.60
CA THR A 153 8.88 9.66 -5.45
C THR A 153 7.96 10.81 -5.85
N SER A 154 8.46 11.79 -6.60
CA SER A 154 7.69 12.92 -7.10
C SER A 154 6.56 12.49 -8.05
N ARG A 155 6.77 11.49 -8.91
CA ARG A 155 5.72 10.95 -9.79
C ARG A 155 4.66 10.20 -9.01
N ILE A 156 5.07 9.40 -8.03
CA ILE A 156 4.15 8.68 -7.15
C ILE A 156 3.31 9.67 -6.35
N ALA A 157 3.93 10.66 -5.72
CA ALA A 157 3.23 11.69 -4.96
C ALA A 157 2.17 12.42 -5.80
N ARG A 158 2.48 12.77 -7.07
CA ARG A 158 1.49 13.38 -7.97
C ARG A 158 0.32 12.45 -8.30
N LYS A 159 0.54 11.15 -8.45
CA LYS A 159 -0.52 10.15 -8.69
C LYS A 159 -1.41 10.00 -7.46
N LEU A 160 -0.82 9.96 -6.28
CA LEU A 160 -1.56 9.94 -5.01
C LEU A 160 -2.37 11.24 -4.82
N LEU A 161 -1.78 12.39 -5.13
CA LEU A 161 -2.47 13.67 -5.07
C LEU A 161 -3.66 13.69 -6.05
N ALA A 162 -3.49 13.20 -7.27
CA ALA A 162 -4.57 13.13 -8.25
C ALA A 162 -5.72 12.22 -7.78
N HIS A 163 -5.40 11.06 -7.17
CA HIS A 163 -6.40 10.19 -6.55
C HIS A 163 -7.12 10.91 -5.40
N ASN A 164 -6.40 11.61 -4.53
CA ASN A 164 -6.99 12.37 -3.42
C ASN A 164 -7.87 13.53 -3.90
N MET A 165 -7.48 14.21 -4.98
CA MET A 165 -8.31 15.24 -5.62
C MET A 165 -9.62 14.66 -6.16
N GLY A 166 -9.57 13.50 -6.83
CA GLY A 166 -10.76 12.78 -7.26
C GLY A 166 -11.68 12.40 -6.08
N SER A 167 -11.08 11.91 -4.98
CA SER A 167 -11.82 11.61 -3.75
C SER A 167 -12.46 12.86 -3.14
N TYR A 168 -11.76 13.97 -3.13
CA TYR A 168 -12.28 15.26 -2.65
C TYR A 168 -13.47 15.73 -3.48
N LEU A 169 -13.38 15.68 -4.82
CA LEU A 169 -14.47 16.03 -5.72
C LEU A 169 -15.71 15.16 -5.50
N ASN A 170 -15.52 13.86 -5.31
CA ASN A 170 -16.62 12.95 -4.98
C ASN A 170 -17.30 13.32 -3.66
N ILE A 171 -16.52 13.59 -2.60
CA ILE A 171 -17.05 14.02 -1.30
C ILE A 171 -17.84 15.33 -1.47
N SER A 172 -17.29 16.31 -2.18
CA SER A 172 -17.94 17.59 -2.43
C SER A 172 -19.26 17.45 -3.23
N ALA A 173 -19.36 16.39 -4.03
CA ALA A 173 -20.58 16.03 -4.77
C ALA A 173 -21.52 15.09 -4.00
N GLY A 174 -21.26 14.83 -2.69
CA GLY A 174 -22.08 13.94 -1.86
C GLY A 174 -21.95 12.46 -2.21
N LYS A 175 -20.87 12.06 -2.91
CA LYS A 175 -20.60 10.67 -3.33
C LYS A 175 -19.58 9.98 -2.43
N ALA A 176 -19.48 8.66 -2.54
CA ALA A 176 -18.43 7.91 -1.84
C ALA A 176 -17.04 8.30 -2.37
N PRO A 177 -16.01 8.48 -1.51
CA PRO A 177 -14.70 9.03 -1.90
C PRO A 177 -14.05 8.34 -3.09
N ILE A 178 -14.08 6.99 -3.12
CA ILE A 178 -13.39 6.17 -4.12
C ILE A 178 -14.29 5.73 -5.30
N GLN A 179 -15.40 6.42 -5.53
CA GLN A 179 -16.33 6.13 -6.64
C GLN A 179 -15.97 6.95 -7.88
N PHE A 180 -14.88 6.58 -8.58
CA PHE A 180 -14.34 7.36 -9.69
C PHE A 180 -15.07 7.20 -11.03
N GLU A 181 -15.89 6.16 -11.21
CA GLU A 181 -16.64 5.94 -12.46
C GLU A 181 -17.44 7.19 -12.90
N SER A 182 -18.04 7.86 -11.93
CA SER A 182 -18.86 9.05 -12.21
C SER A 182 -18.06 10.34 -12.51
N LEU A 183 -16.76 10.37 -12.23
CA LEU A 183 -15.88 11.49 -12.60
C LEU A 183 -15.40 11.36 -14.04
N ILE A 184 -15.20 10.13 -14.53
CA ILE A 184 -14.73 9.85 -15.89
C ILE A 184 -15.86 10.00 -16.89
N ALA A 185 -17.09 9.63 -16.52
CA ALA A 185 -18.27 9.75 -17.39
C ALA A 185 -18.75 11.20 -17.59
N ALA A 186 -18.25 12.16 -16.81
CA ALA A 186 -18.63 13.58 -16.89
C ALA A 186 -17.62 14.44 -17.69
N ALA A 187 -16.55 13.85 -18.20
CA ALA A 187 -15.54 14.46 -19.06
C ALA A 187 -15.75 14.04 -20.52
#